data_0dfd899d93ff2a746b6abe18065dff81
#
_entry.id   0dfd899d93ff2a746b6abe18065dff81
#
_cell.length_a   1.000
_cell.length_b   1.000
_cell.length_c   1.000
_cell.angle_alpha   90.00
_cell.angle_beta   90.00
_cell.angle_gamma   90.00
#
_symmetry.space_group_name_H-M   'P 1'
#
loop_
_entity.id
_entity.type
_entity.pdbx_description
1 polymer ?
#
loop_
_entity_poly.entity_id
_entity_poly.type
_entity_poly.pdbx_seq_one_letter_code
_entity_poly.pdbx_strand_id
1 'polypeptide(L)'
;MVVMNTVTDKNRPPPGTRERLVGAMIRTLQTRGLHGAGLNEILALAQAPKGVLYHHFPGGKNALAVAAIEATVAWSCDWLDKLIDAHDHPADALRDWIGRAVGGLGDSGFEIGCPMAAVALESTAADVELRAALANGFEAIRVRIAQALVRIGHDEARARGLAALMVAAYEGGLLQARVANDVAPMLQATETLLLLLKPEE
;
A
#
# COMPACT_ATOMS: atom_id res chain seq x y z
N MET A 1 0.79 -4.84 -1.05
CA MET A 1 1.65 -3.89 -0.33
C MET A 1 1.85 -4.39 1.08
N VAL A 2 2.51 -5.48 1.12
CA VAL A 2 2.64 -6.29 2.29
C VAL A 2 4.09 -6.22 2.70
N VAL A 3 4.27 -5.97 3.99
CA VAL A 3 5.55 -5.93 4.67
C VAL A 3 6.55 -5.01 3.97
N MET A 4 6.76 -3.83 4.53
CA MET A 4 8.08 -3.21 4.55
C MET A 4 9.03 -4.21 5.24
N ASN A 5 9.28 -5.34 4.59
CA ASN A 5 10.49 -6.08 4.85
C ASN A 5 11.58 -5.19 4.29
N THR A 6 12.09 -4.34 5.12
CA THR A 6 13.39 -3.72 4.89
C THR A 6 14.32 -4.88 4.55
N VAL A 7 14.62 -5.04 3.26
CA VAL A 7 15.88 -5.68 2.89
C VAL A 7 16.88 -4.94 3.78
N THR A 8 17.37 -5.64 4.78
CA THR A 8 18.30 -5.08 5.75
C THR A 8 19.57 -4.82 4.97
N ASP A 9 19.65 -3.65 4.36
CA ASP A 9 20.92 -3.09 3.96
C ASP A 9 21.72 -2.88 5.26
N LYS A 10 22.63 -3.79 5.51
CA LYS A 10 23.48 -3.81 6.72
C LYS A 10 24.29 -2.52 6.90
N ASN A 11 24.34 -1.66 5.88
CA ASN A 11 25.04 -0.38 5.87
C ASN A 11 24.14 0.83 6.11
N ARG A 12 22.83 0.67 6.19
CA ARG A 12 21.93 1.81 6.46
C ARG A 12 21.95 2.13 7.95
N PRO A 13 22.12 3.42 8.35
CA PRO A 13 22.02 3.80 9.75
C PRO A 13 20.65 3.42 10.32
N PRO A 14 20.56 3.11 11.62
CA PRO A 14 19.28 2.76 12.22
C PRO A 14 18.25 3.88 12.01
N PRO A 15 16.97 3.53 11.78
CA PRO A 15 15.94 4.52 11.49
C PRO A 15 15.77 5.51 12.66
N GLY A 16 15.64 6.79 12.32
CA GLY A 16 15.38 7.85 13.28
C GLY A 16 14.05 7.66 14.01
N THR A 17 13.82 8.38 15.10
CA THR A 17 12.61 8.22 15.91
C THR A 17 11.33 8.50 15.13
N ARG A 18 11.34 9.50 14.23
CA ARG A 18 10.22 9.79 13.34
C ARG A 18 9.90 8.60 12.43
N GLU A 19 10.92 8.00 11.82
CA GLU A 19 10.76 6.82 10.93
C GLU A 19 10.25 5.60 11.70
N ARG A 20 10.73 5.37 12.93
CA ARG A 20 10.23 4.27 13.77
C ARG A 20 8.76 4.45 14.12
N LEU A 21 8.31 5.67 14.45
CA LEU A 21 6.91 5.99 14.71
C LEU A 21 6.04 5.74 13.48
N VAL A 22 6.47 6.20 12.30
CA VAL A 22 5.77 5.97 11.03
C VAL A 22 5.69 4.46 10.73
N GLY A 23 6.79 3.73 10.86
CA GLY A 23 6.82 2.28 10.63
C GLY A 23 5.93 1.49 11.60
N ALA A 24 5.90 1.89 12.89
CA ALA A 24 5.00 1.31 13.89
C ALA A 24 3.52 1.57 13.52
N MET A 25 3.20 2.80 13.10
CA MET A 25 1.85 3.15 12.65
C MET A 25 1.43 2.34 11.44
N ILE A 26 2.27 2.21 10.39
CA ILE A 26 1.97 1.39 9.21
C ILE A 26 1.61 -0.04 9.62
N ARG A 27 2.43 -0.69 10.46
CA ARG A 27 2.15 -2.06 10.93
C ARG A 27 0.82 -2.16 11.68
N THR A 28 0.51 -1.18 12.52
CA THR A 28 -0.74 -1.17 13.27
C THR A 28 -1.95 -0.97 12.33
N LEU A 29 -1.84 -0.08 11.35
CA LEU A 29 -2.88 0.12 10.34
C LEU A 29 -3.13 -1.14 9.51
N GLN A 30 -2.09 -1.89 9.16
CA GLN A 30 -2.21 -3.13 8.40
C GLN A 30 -2.98 -4.23 9.14
N THR A 31 -2.84 -4.30 10.45
CA THR A 31 -3.40 -5.38 11.27
C THR A 31 -4.72 -5.01 11.95
N ARG A 32 -4.89 -3.75 12.36
CA ARG A 32 -5.98 -3.31 13.25
C ARG A 32 -6.77 -2.10 12.75
N GLY A 33 -6.36 -1.50 11.65
CA GLY A 33 -6.97 -0.25 11.15
C GLY A 33 -6.64 0.97 12.03
N LEU A 34 -7.29 2.07 11.74
CA LEU A 34 -7.05 3.35 12.42
C LEU A 34 -7.66 3.38 13.83
N HIS A 35 -8.91 2.88 13.97
CA HIS A 35 -9.60 2.90 15.27
C HIS A 35 -9.00 1.90 16.24
N GLY A 36 -8.56 0.73 15.76
CA GLY A 36 -7.86 -0.26 16.56
C GLY A 36 -6.41 0.11 16.94
N ALA A 37 -5.87 1.18 16.35
CA ALA A 37 -4.50 1.64 16.59
C ALA A 37 -4.40 2.41 17.93
N GLY A 38 -4.07 1.72 19.00
CA GLY A 38 -3.80 2.31 20.32
C GLY A 38 -2.49 3.11 20.34
N LEU A 39 -2.53 4.37 20.79
CA LEU A 39 -1.34 5.23 20.80
C LEU A 39 -0.19 4.66 21.64
N ASN A 40 -0.51 4.10 22.80
CA ASN A 40 0.52 3.53 23.68
C ASN A 40 1.21 2.31 23.04
N GLU A 41 0.48 1.52 22.28
CA GLU A 41 1.02 0.39 21.56
C GLU A 41 1.96 0.83 20.42
N ILE A 42 1.54 1.85 19.65
CA ILE A 42 2.38 2.44 18.60
C ILE A 42 3.69 2.96 19.20
N LEU A 43 3.62 3.65 20.35
CA LEU A 43 4.81 4.15 21.04
C LEU A 43 5.72 3.02 21.52
N ALA A 44 5.15 1.93 22.04
CA ALA A 44 5.90 0.75 22.47
C ALA A 44 6.60 0.08 21.27
N LEU A 45 5.88 -0.14 20.16
CA LEU A 45 6.44 -0.69 18.92
C LEU A 45 7.55 0.19 18.33
N ALA A 46 7.40 1.51 18.41
CA ALA A 46 8.38 2.47 17.94
C ALA A 46 9.56 2.66 18.91
N GLN A 47 9.48 2.11 20.11
CA GLN A 47 10.43 2.38 21.21
C GLN A 47 10.62 3.89 21.40
N ALA A 48 9.52 4.64 21.46
CA ALA A 48 9.52 6.10 21.54
C ALA A 48 8.71 6.61 22.73
N PRO A 49 9.23 7.58 23.50
CA PRO A 49 8.46 8.21 24.57
C PRO A 49 7.29 9.05 24.03
N LYS A 50 6.20 9.17 24.80
CA LYS A 50 4.99 9.91 24.39
C LYS A 50 5.27 11.37 24.01
N GLY A 51 6.15 12.05 24.71
CA GLY A 51 6.51 13.46 24.42
C GLY A 51 7.15 13.62 23.04
N VAL A 52 7.92 12.65 22.58
CA VAL A 52 8.59 12.68 21.28
C VAL A 52 7.60 12.56 20.12
N LEU A 53 6.48 11.86 20.32
CA LEU A 53 5.41 11.81 19.30
C LEU A 53 4.91 13.23 18.98
N TYR A 54 4.50 13.99 19.99
CA TYR A 54 3.94 15.33 19.78
C TYR A 54 4.98 16.33 19.26
N HIS A 55 6.26 16.09 19.53
CA HIS A 55 7.34 16.86 18.90
C HIS A 55 7.40 16.63 17.38
N HIS A 56 7.30 15.38 16.91
CA HIS A 56 7.34 15.05 15.47
C HIS A 56 5.99 15.20 14.77
N PHE A 57 4.89 15.02 15.49
CA PHE A 57 3.51 15.00 14.98
C PHE A 57 2.61 15.80 15.92
N PRO A 58 2.61 17.16 15.83
CA PRO A 58 1.78 18.01 16.71
C PRO A 58 0.29 17.68 16.67
N GLY A 59 -0.23 17.23 15.50
CA GLY A 59 -1.61 16.73 15.35
C GLY A 59 -1.84 15.32 15.91
N GLY A 60 -0.87 14.76 16.65
CA GLY A 60 -1.01 13.49 17.34
C GLY A 60 -1.19 12.30 16.41
N LYS A 61 -2.13 11.39 16.78
CA LYS A 61 -2.39 10.15 16.06
C LYS A 61 -2.81 10.38 14.59
N ASN A 62 -3.62 11.38 14.31
CA ASN A 62 -4.09 11.68 12.96
C ASN A 62 -2.95 12.14 12.05
N ALA A 63 -2.09 13.05 12.51
CA ALA A 63 -0.93 13.48 11.75
C ALA A 63 0.07 12.33 11.52
N LEU A 64 0.23 11.44 12.50
CA LEU A 64 1.03 10.23 12.33
C LEU A 64 0.40 9.26 11.32
N ALA A 65 -0.93 9.12 11.30
CA ALA A 65 -1.62 8.29 10.31
C ALA A 65 -1.46 8.84 8.89
N VAL A 66 -1.60 10.16 8.70
CA VAL A 66 -1.33 10.81 7.40
C VAL A 66 0.09 10.51 6.95
N ALA A 67 1.09 10.73 7.80
CA ALA A 67 2.49 10.46 7.47
C ALA A 67 2.75 8.96 7.17
N ALA A 68 2.03 8.05 7.83
CA ALA A 68 2.09 6.61 7.57
C ALA A 68 1.51 6.27 6.19
N ILE A 69 0.39 6.87 5.81
CA ILE A 69 -0.21 6.70 4.47
C ILE A 69 0.72 7.27 3.40
N GLU A 70 1.24 8.48 3.58
CA GLU A 70 2.19 9.10 2.63
C GLU A 70 3.45 8.25 2.43
N ALA A 71 4.05 7.75 3.52
CA ALA A 71 5.21 6.87 3.46
C ALA A 71 4.90 5.54 2.75
N THR A 72 3.71 4.99 2.98
CA THR A 72 3.20 3.80 2.31
C THR A 72 3.07 4.03 0.81
N VAL A 73 2.48 5.14 0.40
CA VAL A 73 2.32 5.53 -1.02
C VAL A 73 3.67 5.71 -1.68
N ALA A 74 4.57 6.48 -1.05
CA ALA A 74 5.91 6.72 -1.58
C ALA A 74 6.67 5.42 -1.84
N TRP A 75 6.65 4.51 -0.85
CA TRP A 75 7.27 3.19 -0.99
C TRP A 75 6.61 2.35 -2.10
N SER A 76 5.28 2.34 -2.17
CA SER A 76 4.55 1.56 -3.19
C SER A 76 4.83 2.06 -4.60
N CYS A 77 4.87 3.39 -4.76
CA CYS A 77 5.18 4.01 -6.03
C CYS A 77 6.63 3.73 -6.46
N ASP A 78 7.60 3.90 -5.57
CA ASP A 78 9.02 3.60 -5.85
C ASP A 78 9.22 2.12 -6.22
N TRP A 79 8.52 1.22 -5.52
CA TRP A 79 8.59 -0.20 -5.83
C TRP A 79 7.93 -0.54 -7.17
N LEU A 80 6.77 0.04 -7.45
CA LEU A 80 6.07 -0.17 -8.72
C LEU A 80 6.89 0.38 -9.90
N ASP A 81 7.49 1.57 -9.76
CA ASP A 81 8.37 2.14 -10.78
C ASP A 81 9.55 1.19 -11.08
N LYS A 82 10.20 0.63 -10.04
CA LYS A 82 11.29 -0.34 -10.20
C LYS A 82 10.85 -1.62 -10.90
N LEU A 83 9.66 -2.12 -10.60
CA LEU A 83 9.11 -3.29 -11.28
C LEU A 83 8.80 -2.99 -12.76
N ILE A 84 8.18 -1.84 -13.03
CA ILE A 84 7.87 -1.41 -14.40
C ILE A 84 9.16 -1.24 -15.23
N ASP A 85 10.23 -0.73 -14.64
CA ASP A 85 11.51 -0.56 -15.31
C ASP A 85 12.30 -1.88 -15.50
N ALA A 86 11.99 -2.89 -14.67
CA ALA A 86 12.64 -4.19 -14.72
C ALA A 86 11.99 -5.18 -15.70
N HIS A 87 10.79 -4.89 -16.18
CA HIS A 87 10.02 -5.77 -17.08
C HIS A 87 9.70 -5.10 -18.43
N ASP A 88 9.75 -5.87 -19.50
CA ASP A 88 9.39 -5.39 -20.85
C ASP A 88 7.88 -5.12 -20.97
N HIS A 89 7.05 -5.87 -20.21
CA HIS A 89 5.61 -5.72 -20.26
C HIS A 89 5.02 -5.40 -18.87
N PRO A 90 4.15 -4.36 -18.75
CA PRO A 90 3.55 -3.96 -17.49
C PRO A 90 2.77 -5.06 -16.76
N ALA A 91 2.19 -6.02 -17.48
CA ALA A 91 1.49 -7.15 -16.85
C ALA A 91 2.44 -8.02 -16.01
N ASP A 92 3.70 -8.19 -16.39
CA ASP A 92 4.68 -8.97 -15.64
C ASP A 92 5.13 -8.19 -14.39
N ALA A 93 5.34 -6.88 -14.52
CA ALA A 93 5.58 -6.01 -13.37
C ALA A 93 4.44 -6.06 -12.33
N LEU A 94 3.20 -6.02 -12.82
CA LEU A 94 2.02 -6.11 -11.95
C LEU A 94 1.85 -7.51 -11.35
N ARG A 95 2.19 -8.57 -12.08
CA ARG A 95 2.20 -9.94 -11.53
C ARG A 95 3.19 -10.07 -10.37
N ASP A 96 4.39 -9.52 -10.51
CA ASP A 96 5.37 -9.52 -9.44
C ASP A 96 4.91 -8.66 -8.24
N TRP A 97 4.27 -7.53 -8.50
CA TRP A 97 3.68 -6.71 -7.45
C TRP A 97 2.60 -7.47 -6.66
N ILE A 98 1.71 -8.17 -7.36
CA ILE A 98 0.68 -9.03 -6.77
C ILE A 98 1.31 -10.19 -6.02
N GLY A 99 2.29 -10.87 -6.63
CA GLY A 99 2.99 -12.00 -6.01
C GLY A 99 3.64 -11.64 -4.67
N ARG A 100 4.20 -10.43 -4.57
CA ARG A 100 4.73 -9.92 -3.31
C ARG A 100 3.65 -9.71 -2.26
N ALA A 101 2.48 -9.19 -2.64
CA ALA A 101 1.36 -9.03 -1.72
C ALA A 101 0.85 -10.38 -1.21
N VAL A 102 0.72 -11.34 -2.11
CA VAL A 102 0.32 -12.73 -1.80
C VAL A 102 1.31 -13.40 -0.84
N GLY A 103 2.62 -13.28 -1.13
CA GLY A 103 3.66 -13.82 -0.25
C GLY A 103 3.59 -13.26 1.15
N GLY A 104 3.55 -11.95 1.28
CA GLY A 104 3.50 -11.35 2.59
C GLY A 104 2.19 -11.56 3.34
N LEU A 105 1.05 -11.70 2.64
CA LEU A 105 -0.22 -12.09 3.26
C LEU A 105 -0.07 -13.49 3.90
N GLY A 106 0.48 -14.46 3.15
CA GLY A 106 0.75 -15.80 3.66
C GLY A 106 1.74 -15.81 4.82
N ASP A 107 2.87 -15.10 4.68
CA ASP A 107 3.91 -15.01 5.73
C ASP A 107 3.38 -14.41 7.05
N SER A 108 2.36 -13.56 6.96
CA SER A 108 1.69 -12.97 8.13
C SER A 108 0.61 -13.85 8.76
N GLY A 109 0.34 -15.03 8.19
CA GLY A 109 -0.82 -15.84 8.59
C GLY A 109 -2.15 -15.15 8.27
N PHE A 110 -2.21 -14.38 7.19
CA PHE A 110 -3.38 -13.60 6.73
C PHE A 110 -3.82 -12.47 7.67
N GLU A 111 -2.95 -12.05 8.59
CA GLU A 111 -3.25 -10.99 9.56
C GLU A 111 -3.09 -9.57 8.99
N ILE A 112 -2.26 -9.39 7.96
CA ILE A 112 -2.00 -8.06 7.40
C ILE A 112 -2.87 -7.77 6.18
N GLY A 113 -3.26 -6.48 6.04
CA GLY A 113 -3.99 -5.98 4.89
C GLY A 113 -3.34 -4.73 4.31
N CYS A 114 -4.01 -4.09 3.35
CA CYS A 114 -3.59 -2.78 2.86
C CYS A 114 -3.91 -1.71 3.91
N PRO A 115 -2.92 -0.94 4.40
CA PRO A 115 -3.17 0.11 5.38
C PRO A 115 -4.01 1.25 4.79
N MET A 116 -3.91 1.51 3.48
CA MET A 116 -4.72 2.52 2.81
C MET A 116 -6.20 2.12 2.79
N ALA A 117 -6.50 0.87 2.40
CA ALA A 117 -7.88 0.36 2.36
C ALA A 117 -8.48 0.32 3.78
N ALA A 118 -7.75 -0.14 4.78
CA ALA A 118 -8.21 -0.17 6.17
C ALA A 118 -8.61 1.23 6.65
N VAL A 119 -7.74 2.22 6.44
CA VAL A 119 -8.01 3.61 6.85
C VAL A 119 -9.13 4.24 6.02
N ALA A 120 -9.21 3.94 4.72
CA ALA A 120 -10.28 4.47 3.85
C ALA A 120 -11.68 4.04 4.33
N LEU A 121 -11.84 2.78 4.76
CA LEU A 121 -13.10 2.26 5.29
C LEU A 121 -13.49 2.89 6.64
N GLU A 122 -12.52 3.32 7.43
CA GLU A 122 -12.74 3.89 8.75
C GLU A 122 -12.82 5.43 8.75
N SER A 123 -12.37 6.09 7.66
CA SER A 123 -12.34 7.55 7.57
C SER A 123 -13.73 8.14 7.37
N THR A 124 -13.99 9.27 8.02
CA THR A 124 -15.22 10.04 7.94
C THR A 124 -15.03 11.35 7.15
N ALA A 125 -16.11 12.08 6.90
CA ALA A 125 -16.05 13.39 6.24
C ALA A 125 -15.24 14.43 7.05
N ALA A 126 -15.07 14.22 8.36
CA ALA A 126 -14.29 15.09 9.21
C ALA A 126 -12.77 14.90 9.08
N ASP A 127 -12.34 13.75 8.53
CA ASP A 127 -10.91 13.38 8.38
C ASP A 127 -10.32 13.93 7.07
N VAL A 128 -10.43 15.24 6.85
CA VAL A 128 -10.12 15.91 5.57
C VAL A 128 -8.72 15.61 5.08
N GLU A 129 -7.70 15.81 5.92
CA GLU A 129 -6.29 15.59 5.54
C GLU A 129 -6.00 14.12 5.25
N LEU A 130 -6.55 13.22 6.04
CA LEU A 130 -6.37 11.79 5.88
C LEU A 130 -7.01 11.29 4.58
N ARG A 131 -8.23 11.75 4.28
CA ARG A 131 -8.91 11.42 3.02
C ARG A 131 -8.20 12.00 1.81
N ALA A 132 -7.63 13.19 1.92
CA ALA A 132 -6.82 13.78 0.87
C ALA A 132 -5.55 12.94 0.62
N ALA A 133 -4.85 12.53 1.67
CA ALA A 133 -3.67 11.66 1.54
C ALA A 133 -4.01 10.31 0.88
N LEU A 134 -5.14 9.70 1.25
CA LEU A 134 -5.61 8.46 0.64
C LEU A 134 -5.97 8.64 -0.84
N ALA A 135 -6.75 9.66 -1.17
CA ALA A 135 -7.17 9.95 -2.55
C ALA A 135 -5.95 10.19 -3.46
N ASN A 136 -5.02 11.04 -3.01
CA ASN A 136 -3.78 11.31 -3.72
C ASN A 136 -2.92 10.05 -3.86
N GLY A 137 -2.89 9.20 -2.85
CA GLY A 137 -2.13 7.95 -2.86
C GLY A 137 -2.67 6.94 -3.87
N PHE A 138 -3.97 6.69 -3.88
CA PHE A 138 -4.59 5.82 -4.89
C PHE A 138 -4.41 6.38 -6.30
N GLU A 139 -4.53 7.70 -6.48
CA GLU A 139 -4.31 8.33 -7.78
C GLU A 139 -2.85 8.19 -8.22
N ALA A 140 -1.88 8.39 -7.36
CA ALA A 140 -0.47 8.24 -7.67
C ALA A 140 -0.12 6.84 -8.18
N ILE A 141 -0.72 5.80 -7.61
CA ILE A 141 -0.57 4.41 -8.05
C ILE A 141 -1.23 4.20 -9.42
N ARG A 142 -2.49 4.66 -9.60
CA ARG A 142 -3.22 4.53 -10.87
C ARG A 142 -2.50 5.22 -12.02
N VAL A 143 -1.98 6.41 -11.79
CA VAL A 143 -1.23 7.17 -12.83
C VAL A 143 -0.02 6.39 -13.32
N ARG A 144 0.76 5.75 -12.44
CA ARG A 144 1.94 4.95 -12.85
C ARG A 144 1.55 3.76 -13.71
N ILE A 145 0.52 3.02 -13.28
CA ILE A 145 0.00 1.87 -14.06
C ILE A 145 -0.49 2.35 -15.42
N ALA A 146 -1.28 3.44 -15.48
CA ALA A 146 -1.79 3.98 -16.73
C ALA A 146 -0.66 4.43 -17.66
N GLN A 147 0.35 5.13 -17.16
CA GLN A 147 1.52 5.53 -17.95
C GLN A 147 2.30 4.33 -18.51
N ALA A 148 2.42 3.26 -17.75
CA ALA A 148 3.04 2.03 -18.23
C ALA A 148 2.22 1.37 -19.36
N LEU A 149 0.89 1.38 -19.26
CA LEU A 149 -0.01 0.86 -20.28
C LEU A 149 0.01 1.70 -21.56
N VAL A 150 0.07 3.03 -21.45
CA VAL A 150 0.23 3.92 -22.61
C VAL A 150 1.53 3.64 -23.35
N ARG A 151 2.63 3.35 -22.65
CA ARG A 151 3.93 3.02 -23.28
C ARG A 151 3.87 1.78 -24.15
N ILE A 152 2.96 0.85 -23.91
CA ILE A 152 2.77 -0.38 -24.72
C ILE A 152 1.63 -0.26 -25.74
N GLY A 153 1.06 0.93 -25.95
CA GLY A 153 0.13 1.21 -27.05
C GLY A 153 -1.34 1.34 -26.68
N HIS A 154 -1.73 1.26 -25.40
CA HIS A 154 -3.10 1.60 -25.02
C HIS A 154 -3.35 3.11 -25.16
N ASP A 155 -4.55 3.49 -25.61
CA ASP A 155 -4.98 4.88 -25.51
C ASP A 155 -5.15 5.31 -24.06
N GLU A 156 -5.06 6.64 -23.79
CA GLU A 156 -5.07 7.16 -22.43
C GLU A 156 -6.35 6.85 -21.65
N ALA A 157 -7.52 6.84 -22.31
CA ALA A 157 -8.80 6.59 -21.64
C ALA A 157 -8.90 5.15 -21.18
N ARG A 158 -8.53 4.22 -22.07
CA ARG A 158 -8.45 2.79 -21.75
C ARG A 158 -7.40 2.49 -20.68
N ALA A 159 -6.20 3.06 -20.79
CA ALA A 159 -5.13 2.90 -19.82
C ALA A 159 -5.56 3.36 -18.40
N ARG A 160 -6.24 4.51 -18.30
CA ARG A 160 -6.81 4.97 -17.00
C ARG A 160 -7.88 4.02 -16.47
N GLY A 161 -8.76 3.53 -17.31
CA GLY A 161 -9.80 2.55 -16.93
C GLY A 161 -9.20 1.25 -16.41
N LEU A 162 -8.23 0.68 -17.13
CA LEU A 162 -7.51 -0.54 -16.73
C LEU A 162 -6.73 -0.34 -15.42
N ALA A 163 -6.06 0.79 -15.25
CA ALA A 163 -5.36 1.12 -14.01
C ALA A 163 -6.30 1.21 -12.80
N ALA A 164 -7.46 1.85 -12.98
CA ALA A 164 -8.49 1.92 -11.93
C ALA A 164 -9.01 0.53 -11.57
N LEU A 165 -9.31 -0.30 -12.57
CA LEU A 165 -9.78 -1.67 -12.39
C LEU A 165 -8.70 -2.55 -11.69
N MET A 166 -7.42 -2.38 -12.06
CA MET A 166 -6.30 -3.10 -11.42
C MET A 166 -6.21 -2.79 -9.93
N VAL A 167 -6.26 -1.51 -9.54
CA VAL A 167 -6.22 -1.12 -8.13
C VAL A 167 -7.43 -1.65 -7.38
N ALA A 168 -8.64 -1.57 -7.97
CA ALA A 168 -9.85 -2.10 -7.37
C ALA A 168 -9.81 -3.63 -7.19
N ALA A 169 -9.34 -4.37 -8.20
CA ALA A 169 -9.18 -5.83 -8.12
C ALA A 169 -8.11 -6.24 -7.10
N TYR A 170 -7.00 -5.51 -7.05
CA TYR A 170 -5.95 -5.73 -6.06
C TYR A 170 -6.48 -5.57 -4.63
N GLU A 171 -7.14 -4.46 -4.31
CA GLU A 171 -7.66 -4.20 -2.97
C GLU A 171 -8.80 -5.17 -2.59
N GLY A 172 -9.72 -5.41 -3.52
CA GLY A 172 -10.80 -6.37 -3.32
C GLY A 172 -10.32 -7.81 -3.18
N GLY A 173 -9.35 -8.22 -4.00
CA GLY A 173 -8.73 -9.53 -3.94
C GLY A 173 -7.96 -9.76 -2.63
N LEU A 174 -7.18 -8.76 -2.20
CA LEU A 174 -6.44 -8.81 -0.94
C LEU A 174 -7.38 -8.93 0.27
N LEU A 175 -8.47 -8.17 0.28
CA LEU A 175 -9.49 -8.24 1.34
C LEU A 175 -10.12 -9.63 1.41
N GLN A 176 -10.55 -10.19 0.27
CA GLN A 176 -11.17 -11.50 0.19
C GLN A 176 -10.20 -12.62 0.58
N ALA A 177 -8.96 -12.57 0.11
CA ALA A 177 -7.91 -13.53 0.47
C ALA A 177 -7.63 -13.55 1.96
N ARG A 178 -7.56 -12.36 2.59
CA ARG A 178 -7.38 -12.24 4.04
C ARG A 178 -8.50 -12.91 4.83
N VAL A 179 -9.77 -12.69 4.43
CA VAL A 179 -10.94 -13.26 5.13
C VAL A 179 -11.07 -14.76 4.88
N ALA A 180 -10.74 -15.21 3.66
CA ALA A 180 -10.75 -16.63 3.31
C ALA A 180 -9.60 -17.42 3.94
N ASN A 181 -8.57 -16.76 4.47
CA ASN A 181 -7.31 -17.38 4.89
C ASN A 181 -6.69 -18.22 3.74
N ASP A 182 -6.85 -17.71 2.51
CA ASP A 182 -6.42 -18.34 1.27
C ASP A 182 -6.10 -17.26 0.21
N VAL A 183 -5.04 -17.44 -0.54
CA VAL A 183 -4.62 -16.51 -1.60
C VAL A 183 -5.43 -16.62 -2.89
N ALA A 184 -6.18 -17.70 -3.07
CA ALA A 184 -6.91 -17.99 -4.30
C ALA A 184 -7.84 -16.84 -4.76
N PRO A 185 -8.63 -16.17 -3.90
CA PRO A 185 -9.48 -15.06 -4.34
C PRO A 185 -8.70 -13.91 -4.98
N MET A 186 -7.51 -13.58 -4.44
CA MET A 186 -6.67 -12.52 -5.00
C MET A 186 -6.07 -12.93 -6.35
N LEU A 187 -5.55 -14.15 -6.44
CA LEU A 187 -4.96 -14.67 -7.68
C LEU A 187 -6.01 -14.77 -8.79
N GLN A 188 -7.19 -15.29 -8.51
CA GLN A 188 -8.27 -15.41 -9.50
C GLN A 188 -8.68 -14.05 -10.07
N ALA A 189 -8.88 -13.04 -9.22
CA ALA A 189 -9.28 -11.72 -9.66
C ALA A 189 -8.18 -11.04 -10.50
N THR A 190 -6.94 -11.11 -10.05
CA THR A 190 -5.82 -10.40 -10.66
C THR A 190 -5.30 -11.08 -11.92
N GLU A 191 -5.19 -12.41 -11.97
CA GLU A 191 -4.78 -13.14 -13.19
C GLU A 191 -5.77 -12.92 -14.35
N THR A 192 -7.07 -12.96 -14.07
CA THR A 192 -8.09 -12.66 -15.09
C THR A 192 -7.91 -11.24 -15.64
N LEU A 193 -7.64 -10.28 -14.77
CA LEU A 193 -7.45 -8.90 -15.17
C LEU A 193 -6.15 -8.68 -15.96
N LEU A 194 -5.06 -9.38 -15.62
CA LEU A 194 -3.79 -9.29 -16.35
C LEU A 194 -3.94 -9.67 -17.82
N LEU A 195 -4.90 -10.54 -18.16
CA LEU A 195 -5.20 -10.88 -19.56
C LEU A 195 -5.75 -9.69 -20.35
N LEU A 196 -6.43 -8.74 -19.70
CA LEU A 196 -7.00 -7.55 -20.33
C LEU A 196 -5.94 -6.46 -20.60
N LEU A 197 -4.75 -6.60 -20.03
CA LEU A 197 -3.65 -5.64 -20.21
C LEU A 197 -2.87 -5.83 -21.50
N LYS A 198 -3.21 -6.84 -22.30
CA LYS A 198 -2.63 -7.00 -23.63
C LYS A 198 -3.23 -5.94 -24.58
N PRO A 199 -2.43 -5.30 -25.44
CA PRO A 199 -2.96 -4.46 -26.50
C PRO A 199 -3.94 -5.25 -27.37
N GLU A 200 -4.97 -4.60 -27.89
CA GLU A 200 -5.80 -5.18 -28.96
C GLU A 200 -4.95 -5.24 -30.24
N GLU A 201 -4.91 -6.40 -30.91
CA GLU A 201 -4.25 -6.58 -32.21
C GLU A 201 -4.94 -5.75 -33.31
#